data_4d1f2d5e12c900c7303f94143dcffa3b
#
_entry.id   4d1f2d5e12c900c7303f94143dcffa3b
#
_cell.length_a   1.000
_cell.length_b   1.000
_cell.length_c   1.000
_cell.angle_alpha   90.00
_cell.angle_beta   90.00
_cell.angle_gamma   90.00
#
_symmetry.space_group_name_H-M   'P 1'
#
loop_
_entity.id
_entity.type
_entity.pdbx_description
1 polymer ?
#
loop_
_entity_poly.entity_id
_entity_poly.type
_entity_poly.pdbx_seq_one_letter_code
_entity_poly.pdbx_strand_id
1 'polypeptide(L)'
;MATKKSPAKKATETAELGGTPIFVTTDTVLFSFEEQQLKILLIRRNRAPYEGLWAFPGGFLESEEELESCAARELKEETGIHGARLKQFGAVGSVGRDPRGRSISIVYFGAVAAEVNKPQPADDADEAQFHPVKRRPRLAFDHEQILKFMLSRLKDEIVNSEILFDFFRSVIPSADMLALIEQVWGTTADRRKWEGFMHSLPFLQEMSGGEKFRLDRTEMRRWLRSNHLNIAQLFTN
;
A
#
# COMPACT_ATOMS: atom_id res chain seq x y z
N MET A 1 26.73 -2.41 38.99
CA MET A 1 25.74 -2.74 37.94
C MET A 1 24.48 -2.00 38.29
N ALA A 2 24.17 -0.91 37.58
CA ALA A 2 22.99 -0.07 37.82
C ALA A 2 22.02 -0.32 36.68
N THR A 3 20.90 -0.95 37.03
CA THR A 3 19.76 -1.18 36.13
C THR A 3 19.09 0.15 35.84
N LYS A 4 19.20 0.65 34.60
CA LYS A 4 18.39 1.78 34.12
C LYS A 4 16.93 1.33 33.99
N LYS A 5 16.07 1.78 34.92
CA LYS A 5 14.62 1.75 34.75
C LYS A 5 14.24 2.72 33.64
N SER A 6 13.58 2.21 32.62
CA SER A 6 12.88 3.00 31.61
C SER A 6 11.82 3.88 32.28
N PRO A 7 11.68 5.17 31.93
CA PRO A 7 10.65 6.01 32.50
C PRO A 7 9.26 5.53 32.00
N ALA A 8 8.40 5.19 32.95
CA ALA A 8 6.99 4.98 32.67
C ALA A 8 6.40 6.24 32.00
N LYS A 9 5.88 6.11 30.78
CA LYS A 9 5.14 7.19 30.10
C LYS A 9 4.01 7.63 31.01
N LYS A 10 4.03 8.91 31.45
CA LYS A 10 2.92 9.54 32.14
C LYS A 10 1.69 9.50 31.25
N ALA A 11 0.63 8.86 31.74
CA ALA A 11 -0.69 9.03 31.16
C ALA A 11 -1.04 10.52 31.18
N THR A 12 -1.22 11.11 30.02
CA THR A 12 -1.69 12.49 29.89
C THR A 12 -3.11 12.54 30.44
N GLU A 13 -3.38 13.47 31.33
CA GLU A 13 -4.73 13.80 31.78
C GLU A 13 -5.60 14.12 30.56
N THR A 14 -6.43 13.14 30.19
CA THR A 14 -7.52 13.40 29.23
C THR A 14 -8.53 14.27 29.94
N ALA A 15 -8.77 15.49 29.42
CA ALA A 15 -9.93 16.26 29.81
C ALA A 15 -11.15 15.32 29.80
N GLU A 16 -11.94 15.32 30.87
CA GLU A 16 -13.15 14.51 31.02
C GLU A 16 -14.22 14.92 29.99
N LEU A 17 -14.00 14.57 28.74
CA LEU A 17 -15.05 14.41 27.76
C LEU A 17 -15.68 13.06 28.06
N GLY A 18 -16.78 13.03 28.84
CA GLY A 18 -17.41 11.81 29.37
C GLY A 18 -17.75 10.79 28.29
N GLY A 19 -16.78 9.93 27.93
CA GLY A 19 -16.93 8.90 26.93
C GLY A 19 -15.85 7.82 27.04
N THR A 20 -16.11 6.65 26.48
CA THR A 20 -15.11 5.58 26.36
C THR A 20 -13.97 6.04 25.43
N PRO A 21 -12.71 5.89 25.82
CA PRO A 21 -11.57 6.21 24.96
C PRO A 21 -11.67 5.49 23.62
N ILE A 22 -11.45 6.21 22.53
CA ILE A 22 -11.37 5.65 21.16
C ILE A 22 -9.92 5.72 20.73
N PHE A 23 -9.35 4.57 20.42
CA PHE A 23 -8.00 4.49 19.87
C PHE A 23 -8.01 4.85 18.37
N VAL A 24 -7.05 5.65 17.95
CA VAL A 24 -6.79 5.90 16.53
C VAL A 24 -5.54 5.12 16.14
N THR A 25 -5.63 4.40 15.04
CA THR A 25 -4.52 3.65 14.44
C THR A 25 -4.38 4.01 12.97
N THR A 26 -3.24 3.66 12.37
CA THR A 26 -3.08 3.65 10.92
C THR A 26 -2.79 2.22 10.46
N ASP A 27 -3.33 1.83 9.31
CA ASP A 27 -3.01 0.58 8.63
C ASP A 27 -2.60 0.90 7.18
N THR A 28 -1.46 0.35 6.72
CA THR A 28 -0.91 0.66 5.38
C THR A 28 -1.00 -0.53 4.44
N VAL A 29 -1.80 -0.42 3.38
CA VAL A 29 -1.88 -1.40 2.30
C VAL A 29 -0.88 -1.02 1.21
N LEU A 30 0.31 -1.61 1.26
CA LEU A 30 1.37 -1.35 0.30
C LEU A 30 1.43 -2.45 -0.76
N PHE A 31 1.24 -2.06 -2.02
CA PHE A 31 1.29 -2.97 -3.16
C PHE A 31 2.69 -3.03 -3.79
N SER A 32 2.99 -4.16 -4.42
CA SER A 32 4.14 -4.31 -5.30
C SER A 32 3.79 -5.28 -6.44
N PHE A 33 4.59 -5.25 -7.51
CA PHE A 33 4.44 -6.19 -8.61
C PHE A 33 5.79 -6.85 -8.90
N GLU A 34 5.83 -8.16 -8.74
CA GLU A 34 7.05 -8.96 -8.90
C GLU A 34 6.68 -10.37 -9.35
N GLU A 35 7.53 -11.00 -10.16
CA GLU A 35 7.30 -12.35 -10.68
C GLU A 35 5.93 -12.51 -11.34
N GLN A 36 5.51 -11.50 -12.11
CA GLN A 36 4.20 -11.44 -12.77
C GLN A 36 3.01 -11.56 -11.80
N GLN A 37 3.16 -11.13 -10.54
CA GLN A 37 2.12 -11.21 -9.52
C GLN A 37 1.94 -9.88 -8.79
N LEU A 38 0.69 -9.46 -8.63
CA LEU A 38 0.33 -8.40 -7.71
C LEU A 38 0.46 -8.91 -6.28
N LYS A 39 1.31 -8.26 -5.51
CA LYS A 39 1.63 -8.60 -4.12
C LYS A 39 1.23 -7.48 -3.17
N ILE A 40 1.03 -7.82 -1.90
CA ILE A 40 0.81 -6.90 -0.79
C ILE A 40 1.84 -7.15 0.29
N LEU A 41 2.30 -6.07 0.92
CA LEU A 41 3.17 -6.14 2.07
C LEU A 41 2.38 -6.53 3.32
N LEU A 42 2.86 -7.54 4.03
CA LEU A 42 2.31 -7.99 5.28
C LEU A 42 3.42 -8.18 6.31
N ILE A 43 3.08 -7.99 7.56
CA ILE A 43 3.89 -8.35 8.73
C ILE A 43 3.26 -9.54 9.45
N ARG A 44 4.06 -10.38 10.07
CA ARG A 44 3.60 -11.42 10.97
C ARG A 44 3.64 -10.91 12.40
N ARG A 45 2.49 -10.92 13.07
CA ARG A 45 2.35 -10.41 14.41
C ARG A 45 3.05 -11.29 15.45
N ASN A 46 3.85 -10.71 16.32
CA ASN A 46 4.56 -11.41 17.40
C ASN A 46 3.85 -11.31 18.77
N ARG A 47 2.68 -10.66 18.83
CA ARG A 47 1.92 -10.46 20.08
C ARG A 47 0.41 -10.52 19.94
N ALA A 48 -0.27 -10.80 21.04
CA ALA A 48 -1.72 -10.75 21.10
C ALA A 48 -2.27 -9.30 20.89
N PRO A 49 -3.49 -9.17 20.37
CA PRO A 49 -4.34 -10.22 19.81
C PRO A 49 -3.84 -10.66 18.42
N TYR A 50 -4.25 -11.84 17.99
CA TYR A 50 -3.92 -12.42 16.69
C TYR A 50 -2.42 -12.71 16.49
N GLU A 51 -1.69 -13.07 17.52
CA GLU A 51 -0.31 -13.53 17.45
C GLU A 51 -0.15 -14.66 16.40
N GLY A 52 0.91 -14.58 15.60
CA GLY A 52 1.21 -15.49 14.49
C GLY A 52 0.38 -15.27 13.21
N LEU A 53 -0.66 -14.43 13.24
CA LEU A 53 -1.38 -14.06 12.03
C LEU A 53 -0.70 -12.89 11.31
N TRP A 54 -1.04 -12.73 10.04
CA TRP A 54 -0.51 -11.67 9.20
C TRP A 54 -1.40 -10.42 9.25
N ALA A 55 -0.79 -9.25 9.17
CA ALA A 55 -1.47 -7.98 9.22
C ALA A 55 -0.84 -6.98 8.24
N PHE A 56 -1.56 -5.91 7.92
CA PHE A 56 -0.91 -4.73 7.33
C PHE A 56 0.01 -4.08 8.35
N PRO A 57 1.12 -3.49 7.91
CA PRO A 57 1.92 -2.62 8.75
C PRO A 57 1.06 -1.48 9.31
N GLY A 58 1.21 -1.20 10.61
CA GLY A 58 0.45 -0.15 11.23
C GLY A 58 0.38 -0.23 12.75
N GLY A 59 0.05 0.88 13.38
CA GLY A 59 0.01 1.00 14.83
C GLY A 59 -0.76 2.21 15.33
N PHE A 60 -0.54 2.54 16.59
CA PHE A 60 -1.25 3.61 17.25
C PHE A 60 -0.69 4.99 16.91
N LEU A 61 -1.61 5.94 16.68
CA LEU A 61 -1.26 7.34 16.55
C LEU A 61 -0.70 7.87 17.89
N GLU A 62 0.44 8.52 17.86
CA GLU A 62 1.00 9.23 19.03
C GLU A 62 0.37 10.62 19.17
N SER A 63 0.42 11.19 20.40
CA SER A 63 -0.31 12.43 20.75
C SER A 63 0.12 13.67 19.95
N GLU A 64 1.37 13.72 19.51
CA GLU A 64 1.95 14.85 18.78
C GLU A 64 2.30 14.48 17.33
N GLU A 65 1.61 13.48 16.77
CA GLU A 65 1.93 12.93 15.46
C GLU A 65 0.79 13.15 14.47
N GLU A 66 1.14 13.56 13.25
CA GLU A 66 0.19 13.63 12.14
C GLU A 66 -0.11 12.21 11.60
N LEU A 67 -1.32 11.99 11.08
CA LEU A 67 -1.76 10.68 10.59
C LEU A 67 -0.85 10.10 9.50
N GLU A 68 -0.39 10.92 8.57
CA GLU A 68 0.51 10.50 7.50
C GLU A 68 1.90 10.13 8.04
N SER A 69 2.36 10.86 9.05
CA SER A 69 3.62 10.57 9.74
C SER A 69 3.56 9.24 10.49
N CYS A 70 2.44 8.98 11.18
CA CYS A 70 2.18 7.71 11.83
C CYS A 70 2.25 6.54 10.84
N ALA A 71 1.52 6.64 9.72
CA ALA A 71 1.54 5.58 8.70
C ALA A 71 2.95 5.33 8.14
N ALA A 72 3.72 6.39 7.90
CA ALA A 72 5.09 6.28 7.39
C ALA A 72 6.06 5.74 8.45
N ARG A 73 5.90 6.13 9.72
CA ARG A 73 6.72 5.64 10.83
C ARG A 73 6.51 4.16 11.06
N GLU A 74 5.26 3.73 11.23
CA GLU A 74 4.90 2.32 11.45
C GLU A 74 5.36 1.44 10.29
N LEU A 75 5.15 1.88 9.04
CA LEU A 75 5.65 1.17 7.87
C LEU A 75 7.16 0.97 7.94
N LYS A 76 7.91 2.01 8.30
CA LYS A 76 9.37 1.95 8.42
C LYS A 76 9.80 1.08 9.59
N GLU A 77 9.18 1.23 10.77
CA GLU A 77 9.54 0.51 11.99
C GLU A 77 9.30 -0.99 11.87
N GLU A 78 8.20 -1.40 11.24
CA GLU A 78 7.84 -2.81 11.12
C GLU A 78 8.44 -3.51 9.88
N THR A 79 8.83 -2.76 8.85
CA THR A 79 9.23 -3.37 7.57
C THR A 79 10.55 -2.84 6.98
N GLY A 80 11.10 -1.78 7.54
CA GLY A 80 12.28 -1.09 6.99
C GLY A 80 11.99 -0.28 5.72
N ILE A 81 10.79 -0.35 5.14
CA ILE A 81 10.43 0.40 3.94
C ILE A 81 10.16 1.86 4.28
N HIS A 82 10.80 2.77 3.56
CA HIS A 82 10.63 4.21 3.74
C HIS A 82 10.55 4.93 2.39
N GLY A 83 10.00 6.14 2.41
CA GLY A 83 9.87 6.98 1.21
C GLY A 83 8.81 6.47 0.22
N ALA A 84 7.99 5.49 0.59
CA ALA A 84 6.80 5.14 -0.18
C ALA A 84 5.83 6.31 -0.17
N ARG A 85 5.26 6.62 -1.32
CA ARG A 85 4.19 7.61 -1.40
C ARG A 85 2.89 6.98 -0.94
N LEU A 86 2.43 7.42 0.22
CA LEU A 86 1.19 6.95 0.82
C LEU A 86 0.07 7.95 0.55
N LYS A 87 -1.11 7.43 0.25
CA LYS A 87 -2.35 8.19 0.08
C LYS A 87 -3.37 7.69 1.08
N GLN A 88 -4.01 8.60 1.79
CA GLN A 88 -5.10 8.23 2.68
C GLN A 88 -6.29 7.72 1.85
N PHE A 89 -6.77 6.54 2.21
CA PHE A 89 -7.95 5.93 1.60
C PHE A 89 -9.23 6.33 2.33
N GLY A 90 -9.23 6.21 3.66
CA GLY A 90 -10.38 6.49 4.49
C GLY A 90 -10.25 5.90 5.89
N ALA A 91 -11.35 5.89 6.62
CA ALA A 91 -11.40 5.36 7.97
C ALA A 91 -12.26 4.11 8.06
N VAL A 92 -11.81 3.13 8.83
CA VAL A 92 -12.54 1.91 9.16
C VAL A 92 -12.74 1.85 10.67
N GLY A 93 -14.00 1.77 11.10
CA GLY A 93 -14.31 1.89 12.53
C GLY A 93 -15.50 1.02 12.94
N SER A 94 -15.64 -0.19 12.43
CA SER A 94 -16.67 -1.13 12.85
C SER A 94 -16.55 -1.45 14.33
N VAL A 95 -17.68 -1.59 15.01
CA VAL A 95 -17.68 -1.98 16.43
C VAL A 95 -17.11 -3.38 16.55
N GLY A 96 -16.14 -3.56 17.46
CA GLY A 96 -15.51 -4.85 17.71
C GLY A 96 -14.44 -5.26 16.70
N ARG A 97 -14.00 -4.34 15.81
CA ARG A 97 -12.89 -4.63 14.88
C ARG A 97 -11.58 -4.98 15.58
N ASP A 98 -11.38 -4.42 16.76
CA ASP A 98 -10.23 -4.68 17.63
C ASP A 98 -10.72 -5.15 18.99
N PRO A 99 -10.33 -6.35 19.47
CA PRO A 99 -10.77 -6.87 20.77
C PRO A 99 -10.17 -6.11 21.96
N ARG A 100 -9.15 -5.27 21.76
CA ARG A 100 -8.53 -4.46 22.82
C ARG A 100 -9.39 -3.27 23.23
N GLY A 101 -10.30 -2.82 22.35
CA GLY A 101 -11.18 -1.70 22.64
C GLY A 101 -11.77 -1.05 21.39
N ARG A 102 -12.46 0.06 21.59
CA ARG A 102 -13.01 0.85 20.48
C ARG A 102 -11.88 1.51 19.69
N SER A 103 -11.74 1.16 18.41
CA SER A 103 -10.70 1.71 17.56
C SER A 103 -11.23 2.19 16.20
N ILE A 104 -10.58 3.18 15.66
CA ILE A 104 -10.75 3.65 14.29
C ILE A 104 -9.38 3.58 13.62
N SER A 105 -9.28 2.86 12.52
CA SER A 105 -8.08 2.85 11.70
C SER A 105 -8.22 3.77 10.51
N ILE A 106 -7.25 4.63 10.33
CA ILE A 106 -7.07 5.42 9.11
C ILE A 106 -6.22 4.58 8.15
N VAL A 107 -6.84 4.15 7.07
CA VAL A 107 -6.18 3.30 6.08
C VAL A 107 -5.43 4.14 5.07
N TYR A 108 -4.16 3.82 4.90
CA TYR A 108 -3.29 4.36 3.85
C TYR A 108 -2.99 3.29 2.81
N PHE A 109 -2.69 3.70 1.60
CA PHE A 109 -2.24 2.79 0.57
C PHE A 109 -1.20 3.44 -0.33
N GLY A 110 -0.44 2.60 -1.03
CA GLY A 110 0.56 3.02 -2.01
C GLY A 110 1.06 1.84 -2.82
N ALA A 111 1.98 2.13 -3.72
CA ALA A 111 2.70 1.11 -4.47
C ALA A 111 4.21 1.39 -4.46
N VAL A 112 5.01 0.34 -4.54
CA VAL A 112 6.47 0.44 -4.62
C VAL A 112 7.04 -0.57 -5.60
N ALA A 113 8.15 -0.21 -6.22
CA ALA A 113 8.91 -1.13 -7.05
C ALA A 113 9.63 -2.16 -6.16
N ALA A 114 9.45 -3.45 -6.45
CA ALA A 114 9.96 -4.56 -5.65
C ALA A 114 11.49 -4.59 -5.58
N GLU A 115 12.18 -4.18 -6.65
CA GLU A 115 13.64 -4.28 -6.76
C GLU A 115 14.40 -3.49 -5.69
N VAL A 116 13.79 -2.44 -5.14
CA VAL A 116 14.43 -1.54 -4.18
C VAL A 116 13.79 -1.53 -2.81
N ASN A 117 12.64 -2.16 -2.66
CA ASN A 117 11.87 -2.17 -1.43
C ASN A 117 11.76 -3.60 -0.89
N LYS A 118 12.90 -4.16 -0.47
CA LYS A 118 12.94 -5.46 0.19
C LYS A 118 12.63 -5.27 1.68
N PRO A 119 11.50 -5.79 2.14
CA PRO A 119 11.14 -5.63 3.55
C PRO A 119 12.13 -6.37 4.45
N GLN A 120 12.40 -5.77 5.60
CA GLN A 120 13.21 -6.32 6.67
C GLN A 120 12.35 -6.27 7.94
N PRO A 121 12.10 -7.39 8.62
CA PRO A 121 11.34 -7.37 9.86
C PRO A 121 12.12 -6.62 10.93
N ALA A 122 11.43 -5.80 11.71
CA ALA A 122 12.00 -5.06 12.83
C ALA A 122 10.93 -4.88 13.94
N ASP A 123 11.38 -4.57 15.14
CA ASP A 123 10.60 -4.29 16.35
C ASP A 123 9.51 -5.34 16.64
N ASP A 124 8.24 -5.01 16.37
CA ASP A 124 7.06 -5.79 16.74
C ASP A 124 6.64 -6.84 15.67
N ALA A 125 7.43 -7.06 14.63
CA ALA A 125 7.17 -8.02 13.57
C ALA A 125 8.19 -9.17 13.56
N ASP A 126 7.73 -10.43 13.59
CA ASP A 126 8.60 -11.59 13.40
C ASP A 126 9.08 -11.70 11.94
N GLU A 127 8.22 -11.33 11.01
CA GLU A 127 8.45 -11.40 9.58
C GLU A 127 7.76 -10.23 8.87
N ALA A 128 8.42 -9.72 7.82
CA ALA A 128 7.83 -8.74 6.91
C ALA A 128 8.12 -9.17 5.48
N GLN A 129 7.08 -9.36 4.65
CA GLN A 129 7.28 -9.78 3.26
C GLN A 129 6.10 -9.45 2.35
N PHE A 130 6.37 -9.41 1.04
CA PHE A 130 5.34 -9.30 0.02
C PHE A 130 4.71 -10.65 -0.30
N HIS A 131 3.39 -10.76 -0.13
CA HIS A 131 2.61 -11.95 -0.45
C HIS A 131 1.76 -11.73 -1.70
N PRO A 132 1.66 -12.73 -2.62
CA PRO A 132 0.72 -12.64 -3.72
C PRO A 132 -0.71 -12.43 -3.21
N VAL A 133 -1.41 -11.42 -3.74
CA VAL A 133 -2.79 -11.09 -3.33
C VAL A 133 -3.71 -12.32 -3.39
N LYS A 134 -3.58 -13.15 -4.42
CA LYS A 134 -4.42 -14.35 -4.63
C LYS A 134 -4.07 -15.53 -3.71
N ARG A 135 -2.86 -15.56 -3.14
CA ARG A 135 -2.36 -16.67 -2.29
C ARG A 135 -1.84 -16.17 -0.95
N ARG A 136 -2.41 -15.07 -0.47
CA ARG A 136 -2.02 -14.50 0.81
C ARG A 136 -2.40 -15.41 1.98
N PRO A 137 -1.67 -15.37 3.08
CA PRO A 137 -2.06 -16.02 4.32
C PRO A 137 -3.33 -15.36 4.93
N ARG A 138 -3.89 -15.98 5.97
CA ARG A 138 -5.01 -15.42 6.72
C ARG A 138 -4.59 -14.13 7.43
N LEU A 139 -5.40 -13.10 7.29
CA LEU A 139 -5.16 -11.80 7.90
C LEU A 139 -5.81 -11.69 9.29
N ALA A 140 -5.18 -10.87 10.13
CA ALA A 140 -5.69 -10.49 11.44
C ALA A 140 -6.79 -9.42 11.31
N PHE A 141 -7.51 -9.17 12.39
CA PHE A 141 -8.54 -8.14 12.49
C PHE A 141 -9.57 -8.19 11.33
N ASP A 142 -9.93 -7.04 10.83
CA ASP A 142 -10.78 -6.85 9.65
C ASP A 142 -9.98 -6.58 8.35
N HIS A 143 -8.69 -6.92 8.34
CA HIS A 143 -7.78 -6.64 7.23
C HIS A 143 -8.18 -7.32 5.91
N GLU A 144 -8.89 -8.46 5.97
CA GLU A 144 -9.47 -9.08 4.75
C GLU A 144 -10.52 -8.17 4.10
N GLN A 145 -11.32 -7.47 4.91
CA GLN A 145 -12.33 -6.54 4.40
C GLN A 145 -11.66 -5.28 3.84
N ILE A 146 -10.68 -4.75 4.55
CA ILE A 146 -9.87 -3.61 4.08
C ILE A 146 -9.25 -3.92 2.73
N LEU A 147 -8.60 -5.09 2.58
CA LEU A 147 -8.00 -5.51 1.31
C LEU A 147 -9.01 -5.58 0.18
N LYS A 148 -10.18 -6.18 0.43
CA LYS A 148 -11.25 -6.28 -0.57
C LYS A 148 -11.69 -4.89 -1.06
N PHE A 149 -11.85 -3.94 -0.15
CA PHE A 149 -12.14 -2.55 -0.48
C PHE A 149 -11.02 -1.91 -1.30
N MET A 150 -9.77 -2.09 -0.88
CA MET A 150 -8.61 -1.52 -1.59
C MET A 150 -8.48 -2.06 -3.01
N LEU A 151 -8.67 -3.36 -3.21
CA LEU A 151 -8.62 -3.96 -4.55
C LEU A 151 -9.73 -3.44 -5.46
N SER A 152 -10.92 -3.14 -4.92
CA SER A 152 -11.99 -2.53 -5.71
C SER A 152 -11.66 -1.09 -6.15
N ARG A 153 -10.95 -0.35 -5.31
CA ARG A 153 -10.52 1.05 -5.59
C ARG A 153 -9.26 1.16 -6.42
N LEU A 154 -8.43 0.11 -6.44
CA LEU A 154 -7.15 0.14 -7.14
C LEU A 154 -7.32 0.43 -8.63
N LYS A 155 -8.40 -0.01 -9.27
CA LYS A 155 -8.74 0.32 -10.66
C LYS A 155 -8.89 1.82 -10.86
N ASP A 156 -9.67 2.47 -10.02
CA ASP A 156 -9.91 3.91 -10.08
C ASP A 156 -8.61 4.69 -9.84
N GLU A 157 -7.82 4.24 -8.89
CA GLU A 157 -6.54 4.87 -8.58
C GLU A 157 -5.52 4.73 -9.71
N ILE A 158 -5.45 3.58 -10.36
CA ILE A 158 -4.59 3.36 -11.53
C ILE A 158 -4.97 4.30 -12.67
N VAL A 159 -6.26 4.54 -12.88
CA VAL A 159 -6.75 5.44 -13.94
C VAL A 159 -6.48 6.91 -13.62
N ASN A 160 -6.65 7.31 -12.36
CA ASN A 160 -6.73 8.72 -11.95
C ASN A 160 -5.50 9.24 -11.19
N SER A 161 -4.47 8.42 -10.98
CA SER A 161 -3.30 8.82 -10.21
C SER A 161 -1.99 8.25 -10.77
N GLU A 162 -0.88 8.60 -10.13
CA GLU A 162 0.45 8.12 -10.50
C GLU A 162 0.72 6.67 -10.04
N ILE A 163 -0.18 6.04 -9.27
CA ILE A 163 0.08 4.78 -8.57
C ILE A 163 0.53 3.65 -9.51
N LEU A 164 0.03 3.61 -10.75
CA LEU A 164 0.47 2.63 -11.75
C LEU A 164 1.99 2.68 -11.98
N PHE A 165 2.55 3.88 -11.98
CA PHE A 165 3.97 4.10 -12.23
C PHE A 165 4.84 3.92 -10.98
N ASP A 166 4.25 3.86 -9.80
CA ASP A 166 4.98 3.58 -8.55
C ASP A 166 5.36 2.10 -8.39
N PHE A 167 4.66 1.21 -9.09
CA PHE A 167 5.05 -0.19 -9.20
C PHE A 167 6.40 -0.40 -9.92
N PHE A 168 6.87 0.61 -10.65
CA PHE A 168 8.07 0.55 -11.47
C PHE A 168 9.06 1.66 -11.11
N ARG A 169 10.30 1.46 -11.44
CA ARG A 169 11.33 2.51 -11.36
C ARG A 169 11.29 3.41 -12.61
N SER A 170 12.47 3.71 -13.13
CA SER A 170 12.64 4.54 -14.33
C SER A 170 12.47 3.76 -15.65
N VAL A 171 12.49 2.44 -15.59
CA VAL A 171 12.27 1.55 -16.74
C VAL A 171 11.10 0.64 -16.46
N ILE A 172 10.17 0.58 -17.40
CA ILE A 172 8.94 -0.20 -17.32
C ILE A 172 9.01 -1.31 -18.36
N PRO A 173 9.09 -2.59 -17.96
CA PRO A 173 8.86 -3.69 -18.88
C PRO A 173 7.40 -3.69 -19.34
N SER A 174 7.17 -3.63 -20.65
CA SER A 174 5.80 -3.55 -21.21
C SER A 174 4.94 -4.74 -20.79
N ALA A 175 5.52 -5.94 -20.78
CA ALA A 175 4.83 -7.16 -20.37
C ALA A 175 4.43 -7.15 -18.89
N ASP A 176 5.26 -6.59 -18.00
CA ASP A 176 4.96 -6.50 -16.58
C ASP A 176 3.82 -5.53 -16.29
N MET A 177 3.85 -4.36 -16.93
CA MET A 177 2.79 -3.38 -16.78
C MET A 177 1.45 -3.90 -17.32
N LEU A 178 1.48 -4.61 -18.46
CA LEU A 178 0.29 -5.26 -19.01
C LEU A 178 -0.26 -6.32 -18.03
N ALA A 179 0.59 -7.20 -17.54
CA ALA A 179 0.18 -8.26 -16.60
C ALA A 179 -0.37 -7.71 -15.28
N LEU A 180 0.19 -6.62 -14.77
CA LEU A 180 -0.36 -5.90 -13.62
C LEU A 180 -1.78 -5.41 -13.91
N ILE A 181 -1.99 -4.73 -15.02
CA ILE A 181 -3.30 -4.19 -15.43
C ILE A 181 -4.30 -5.34 -15.63
N GLU A 182 -3.93 -6.41 -16.32
CA GLU A 182 -4.79 -7.59 -16.51
C GLU A 182 -5.20 -8.22 -15.17
N GLN A 183 -4.29 -8.32 -14.20
CA GLN A 183 -4.62 -8.85 -12.87
C GLN A 183 -5.58 -7.95 -12.08
N VAL A 184 -5.40 -6.63 -12.17
CA VAL A 184 -6.28 -5.67 -11.49
C VAL A 184 -7.68 -5.65 -12.15
N TRP A 185 -7.76 -5.74 -13.48
CA TRP A 185 -9.05 -5.80 -14.20
C TRP A 185 -9.70 -7.18 -14.13
N GLY A 186 -8.93 -8.23 -13.93
CA GLY A 186 -9.40 -9.61 -13.87
C GLY A 186 -9.76 -10.18 -15.25
N THR A 187 -9.22 -9.59 -16.32
CA THR A 187 -9.47 -10.01 -17.71
C THR A 187 -8.26 -9.68 -18.59
N THR A 188 -8.16 -10.33 -19.73
CA THR A 188 -7.07 -10.16 -20.69
C THR A 188 -7.31 -8.95 -21.58
N ALA A 189 -6.30 -8.15 -21.80
CA ALA A 189 -6.34 -6.98 -22.68
C ALA A 189 -6.06 -7.36 -24.15
N ASP A 190 -6.60 -6.56 -25.08
CA ASP A 190 -6.25 -6.64 -26.49
C ASP A 190 -4.81 -6.16 -26.71
N ARG A 191 -3.95 -7.02 -27.25
CA ARG A 191 -2.52 -6.76 -27.45
C ARG A 191 -2.23 -5.60 -28.39
N ARG A 192 -3.03 -5.41 -29.45
CA ARG A 192 -2.83 -4.30 -30.39
C ARG A 192 -3.19 -2.97 -29.76
N LYS A 193 -4.29 -2.97 -28.99
CA LYS A 193 -4.70 -1.79 -28.21
C LYS A 193 -3.67 -1.46 -27.14
N TRP A 194 -3.07 -2.48 -26.51
CA TRP A 194 -1.99 -2.29 -25.55
C TRP A 194 -0.78 -1.57 -26.16
N GLU A 195 -0.29 -2.03 -27.30
CA GLU A 195 0.82 -1.39 -28.00
C GLU A 195 0.51 0.07 -28.32
N GLY A 196 -0.67 0.33 -28.90
CA GLY A 196 -1.14 1.69 -29.16
C GLY A 196 -1.25 2.55 -27.92
N PHE A 197 -1.72 1.99 -26.82
CA PHE A 197 -1.80 2.67 -25.52
C PHE A 197 -0.43 3.08 -25.01
N MET A 198 0.55 2.17 -24.98
CA MET A 198 1.91 2.48 -24.52
C MET A 198 2.56 3.62 -25.32
N HIS A 199 2.40 3.63 -26.65
CA HIS A 199 2.93 4.68 -27.51
C HIS A 199 2.13 6.00 -27.43
N SER A 200 0.90 5.98 -26.96
CA SER A 200 0.09 7.19 -26.77
C SER A 200 0.48 8.01 -25.54
N LEU A 201 1.29 7.45 -24.63
CA LEU A 201 1.70 8.12 -23.40
C LEU A 201 2.98 8.93 -23.61
N PRO A 202 2.91 10.27 -23.66
CA PRO A 202 4.03 11.13 -24.10
C PRO A 202 5.24 11.10 -23.16
N PHE A 203 5.05 10.63 -21.94
CA PHE A 203 6.08 10.50 -20.91
C PHE A 203 6.77 9.12 -20.90
N LEU A 204 6.39 8.24 -21.83
CA LEU A 204 7.05 6.94 -22.03
C LEU A 204 7.90 7.00 -23.30
N GLN A 205 9.20 6.82 -23.14
CA GLN A 205 10.14 6.71 -24.26
C GLN A 205 10.46 5.25 -24.51
N GLU A 206 10.14 4.77 -25.70
CA GLU A 206 10.45 3.42 -26.13
C GLU A 206 11.96 3.12 -26.07
N MET A 207 12.29 1.93 -25.63
CA MET A 207 13.63 1.35 -25.58
C MET A 207 13.62 -0.03 -26.24
N SER A 208 14.67 -0.34 -26.98
CA SER A 208 14.95 -1.71 -27.48
C SER A 208 13.73 -2.45 -28.04
N GLY A 209 13.10 -1.93 -29.08
CA GLY A 209 12.08 -2.66 -29.84
C GLY A 209 10.73 -2.84 -29.14
N GLY A 210 10.32 -1.91 -28.28
CA GLY A 210 8.99 -1.88 -27.65
C GLY A 210 8.82 -2.79 -26.42
N GLU A 211 9.84 -3.50 -26.02
CA GLU A 211 9.76 -4.37 -24.82
C GLU A 211 9.86 -3.58 -23.51
N LYS A 212 10.54 -2.46 -23.52
CA LYS A 212 10.79 -1.61 -22.36
C LYS A 212 10.58 -0.14 -22.68
N PHE A 213 10.12 0.60 -21.69
CA PHE A 213 9.91 2.04 -21.81
C PHE A 213 10.61 2.77 -20.66
N ARG A 214 11.27 3.88 -20.98
CA ARG A 214 11.81 4.80 -19.99
C ARG A 214 10.71 5.77 -19.55
N LEU A 215 10.49 5.88 -18.24
CA LEU A 215 9.51 6.77 -17.65
C LEU A 215 10.13 8.13 -17.32
N ASP A 216 9.58 9.19 -17.89
CA ASP A 216 9.80 10.56 -17.44
C ASP A 216 8.72 10.93 -16.40
N ARG A 217 9.09 10.88 -15.11
CA ARG A 217 8.16 11.18 -14.01
C ARG A 217 7.74 12.64 -13.97
N THR A 218 8.55 13.56 -14.44
CA THR A 218 8.21 14.99 -14.47
C THR A 218 7.15 15.26 -15.51
N GLU A 219 7.34 14.73 -16.71
CA GLU A 219 6.35 14.85 -17.79
C GLU A 219 5.07 14.09 -17.45
N MET A 220 5.17 12.89 -16.87
CA MET A 220 4.02 12.12 -16.41
C MET A 220 3.15 12.93 -15.45
N ARG A 221 3.74 13.53 -14.40
CA ARG A 221 3.00 14.35 -13.44
C ARG A 221 2.35 15.57 -14.08
N ARG A 222 3.03 16.19 -15.04
CA ARG A 222 2.47 17.30 -15.81
C ARG A 222 1.25 16.85 -16.61
N TRP A 223 1.38 15.74 -17.30
CA TRP A 223 0.32 15.18 -18.14
C TRP A 223 -0.90 14.74 -17.32
N LEU A 224 -0.71 14.04 -16.21
CA LEU A 224 -1.79 13.55 -15.34
C LEU A 224 -2.61 14.66 -14.66
N ARG A 225 -2.13 15.90 -14.62
CA ARG A 225 -2.92 17.03 -14.08
C ARG A 225 -4.17 17.35 -14.91
N SER A 226 -4.17 17.02 -16.17
CA SER A 226 -5.25 17.36 -17.12
C SER A 226 -5.75 16.15 -17.91
N ASN A 227 -5.24 14.96 -17.63
CA ASN A 227 -5.56 13.74 -18.35
C ASN A 227 -5.72 12.56 -17.41
N HIS A 228 -6.40 11.52 -17.91
CA HIS A 228 -6.56 10.23 -17.24
C HIS A 228 -6.06 9.11 -18.14
N LEU A 229 -5.63 8.00 -17.54
CA LEU A 229 -5.24 6.82 -18.30
C LEU A 229 -6.49 6.11 -18.83
N ASN A 230 -6.66 6.10 -20.15
CA ASN A 230 -7.80 5.44 -20.76
C ASN A 230 -7.59 3.91 -20.88
N ILE A 231 -7.44 3.26 -19.71
CA ILE A 231 -7.16 1.81 -19.62
C ILE A 231 -8.40 0.99 -20.01
N ALA A 232 -9.62 1.49 -19.78
CA ALA A 232 -10.85 0.76 -20.09
C ALA A 232 -10.94 0.33 -21.57
N GLN A 233 -10.40 1.11 -22.50
CA GLN A 233 -10.37 0.80 -23.92
C GLN A 233 -9.62 -0.50 -24.26
N LEU A 234 -8.70 -0.94 -23.39
CA LEU A 234 -7.91 -2.16 -23.61
C LEU A 234 -8.77 -3.43 -23.52
N PHE A 235 -9.95 -3.35 -22.89
CA PHE A 235 -10.84 -4.47 -22.59
C PHE A 235 -12.17 -4.41 -23.32
N THR A 236 -12.39 -3.41 -24.15
CA THR A 236 -13.61 -3.30 -24.99
C THR A 236 -13.36 -3.99 -26.34
N ASN A 237 -14.40 -4.63 -26.89
CA ASN A 237 -14.38 -5.17 -28.25
C ASN A 237 -14.39 -4.07 -29.31
#